data_8e7c8d1f9f74d673ba2a3632f6739acd
#
_entry.id   8e7c8d1f9f74d673ba2a3632f6739acd
#
_cell.length_a   1.000
_cell.length_b   1.000
_cell.length_c   1.000
_cell.angle_alpha   90.00
_cell.angle_beta   90.00
_cell.angle_gamma   90.00
#
_symmetry.space_group_name_H-M   'P 1'
#
loop_
_entity.id
_entity.type
_entity.pdbx_description
1 polymer ?
#
loop_
_entity_poly.entity_id
_entity_poly.type
_entity_poly.pdbx_seq_one_letter_code
_entity_poly.pdbx_strand_id
1 'polypeptide(L)'
;QFIGDADLKFASKEAAELARYVRENPQVSSVLITGGDPMVMKTSILRRYIEPLLSEDLPNLHSIRIGTKALAYWPHRFTEGEDADDFLRLIGEVKAAGKHLAIMAHSSHSRELEPDIAQLAVKRILDAGAVIRCQAPLIRKVNDNANVWAQLWRKQVQLGMVPYYMFVERDTGAKAYFEVPLTRAYKVFTEAYNQVSGLCRTVRGPSMSASPGKVLVDGVTEVGGEKVFALKFLQGRDPSWVNKLFFAKYDPKATWLDGLKPAFGEEHFFFEQPTEKNQPESAPKP
;
A
#
# COMPACT_ATOMS: atom_id res chain seq x y z
N GLN A 1 1.68 -12.93 9.07
CA GLN A 1 2.78 -13.68 9.71
C GLN A 1 3.09 -13.17 11.14
N PHE A 2 2.44 -12.11 11.61
CA PHE A 2 2.60 -11.55 12.96
C PHE A 2 1.45 -11.89 13.92
N ILE A 3 0.58 -12.83 13.54
CA ILE A 3 -0.61 -13.27 14.31
C ILE A 3 -0.20 -14.18 15.50
N GLY A 4 0.86 -13.97 16.12
CA GLY A 4 1.28 -14.77 17.27
C GLY A 4 2.36 -14.12 18.12
N ASP A 5 2.91 -13.02 17.63
CA ASP A 5 3.93 -12.27 18.33
C ASP A 5 3.25 -11.26 19.28
N ALA A 6 3.38 -11.51 20.58
CA ALA A 6 2.74 -10.67 21.61
C ALA A 6 3.26 -9.23 21.59
N ASP A 7 4.50 -9.03 21.17
CA ASP A 7 5.16 -7.72 21.14
C ASP A 7 4.75 -6.87 19.93
N LEU A 8 4.08 -7.48 18.93
CA LEU A 8 3.58 -6.82 17.72
C LEU A 8 2.05 -6.77 17.65
N LYS A 9 1.34 -7.21 18.68
CA LYS A 9 -0.11 -7.11 18.81
C LYS A 9 -0.50 -5.75 19.37
N PHE A 10 -1.02 -4.88 18.52
CA PHE A 10 -1.78 -3.71 18.98
C PHE A 10 -3.10 -4.18 19.59
N ALA A 11 -3.21 -4.12 20.91
CA ALA A 11 -4.42 -4.46 21.64
C ALA A 11 -5.32 -3.24 21.84
N SER A 12 -6.61 -3.45 22.13
CA SER A 12 -7.62 -2.39 22.31
C SER A 12 -7.29 -1.36 23.42
N LYS A 13 -6.32 -1.65 24.30
CA LYS A 13 -5.84 -0.70 25.32
C LYS A 13 -5.00 0.44 24.72
N GLU A 14 -4.56 0.33 23.48
CA GLU A 14 -3.62 1.24 22.82
C GLU A 14 -4.30 2.28 21.92
N ALA A 15 -5.62 2.26 21.79
CA ALA A 15 -6.34 3.23 20.96
C ALA A 15 -6.16 4.68 21.46
N ALA A 16 -6.16 4.88 22.79
CA ALA A 16 -5.89 6.18 23.40
C ALA A 16 -4.42 6.61 23.22
N GLU A 17 -3.50 5.65 23.21
CA GLU A 17 -2.08 5.91 22.94
C GLU A 17 -1.83 6.32 21.50
N LEU A 18 -2.56 5.73 20.54
CA LEU A 18 -2.50 6.15 19.15
C LEU A 18 -2.89 7.62 18.98
N ALA A 19 -4.00 8.06 19.57
CA ALA A 19 -4.44 9.45 19.52
C ALA A 19 -3.42 10.38 20.20
N ARG A 20 -2.87 9.97 21.35
CA ARG A 20 -1.81 10.70 22.05
C ARG A 20 -0.57 10.84 21.17
N TYR A 21 -0.12 9.75 20.56
CA TYR A 21 1.04 9.76 19.67
C TYR A 21 0.84 10.72 18.48
N VAL A 22 -0.34 10.72 17.85
CA VAL A 22 -0.65 11.64 16.74
C VAL A 22 -0.63 13.09 17.23
N ARG A 23 -1.12 13.37 18.44
CA ARG A 23 -1.11 14.71 19.04
C ARG A 23 0.31 15.21 19.33
N GLU A 24 1.15 14.33 19.87
CA GLU A 24 2.56 14.64 20.17
C GLU A 24 3.45 14.73 18.92
N ASN A 25 2.96 14.23 17.77
CA ASN A 25 3.68 14.20 16.51
C ASN A 25 2.90 14.92 15.39
N PRO A 26 2.91 16.26 15.34
CA PRO A 26 2.11 17.05 14.38
C PRO A 26 2.43 16.78 12.90
N GLN A 27 3.58 16.18 12.59
CA GLN A 27 3.94 15.74 11.24
C GLN A 27 3.12 14.53 10.75
N VAL A 28 2.41 13.82 11.64
CA VAL A 28 1.54 12.71 11.29
C VAL A 28 0.23 13.23 10.72
N SER A 29 0.10 13.20 9.40
CA SER A 29 -1.10 13.66 8.69
C SER A 29 -2.03 12.53 8.24
N SER A 30 -1.61 11.27 8.38
CA SER A 30 -2.37 10.10 7.91
C SER A 30 -2.11 8.88 8.78
N VAL A 31 -3.17 8.20 9.19
CA VAL A 31 -3.11 6.93 9.92
C VAL A 31 -3.58 5.80 8.99
N LEU A 32 -2.91 4.65 9.02
CA LEU A 32 -3.32 3.42 8.34
C LEU A 32 -3.62 2.32 9.36
N ILE A 33 -4.86 1.91 9.40
CA ILE A 33 -5.31 0.73 10.17
C ILE A 33 -5.11 -0.49 9.28
N THR A 34 -4.24 -1.38 9.70
CA THR A 34 -3.86 -2.60 8.98
C THR A 34 -3.42 -3.66 10.00
N GLY A 35 -2.96 -4.82 9.54
CA GLY A 35 -2.56 -5.92 10.43
C GLY A 35 -3.05 -7.19 9.82
N GLY A 36 -3.67 -8.14 10.50
CA GLY A 36 -4.62 -9.05 9.85
C GLY A 36 -5.59 -8.24 8.97
N ASP A 37 -6.72 -8.71 8.58
CA ASP A 37 -7.67 -7.83 7.90
C ASP A 37 -8.51 -7.07 8.96
N PRO A 38 -8.46 -5.73 9.03
CA PRO A 38 -9.21 -4.96 10.02
C PRO A 38 -10.73 -5.15 9.91
N MET A 39 -11.24 -5.50 8.72
CA MET A 39 -12.67 -5.65 8.50
C MET A 39 -13.26 -6.94 9.07
N VAL A 40 -12.42 -7.85 9.59
CA VAL A 40 -12.91 -8.99 10.40
C VAL A 40 -13.37 -8.57 11.81
N MET A 41 -12.94 -7.39 12.25
CA MET A 41 -13.42 -6.80 13.51
C MET A 41 -14.86 -6.28 13.34
N LYS A 42 -15.65 -6.36 14.42
CA LYS A 42 -16.92 -5.65 14.49
C LYS A 42 -16.67 -4.13 14.42
N THR A 43 -17.63 -3.41 13.88
CA THR A 43 -17.54 -1.94 13.78
C THR A 43 -17.37 -1.28 15.14
N SER A 44 -17.99 -1.81 16.19
CA SER A 44 -17.81 -1.34 17.56
C SER A 44 -16.36 -1.39 18.05
N ILE A 45 -15.54 -2.30 17.52
CA ILE A 45 -14.11 -2.37 17.83
C ILE A 45 -13.35 -1.34 16.97
N LEU A 46 -13.68 -1.23 15.68
CA LEU A 46 -13.08 -0.20 14.80
C LEU A 46 -13.31 1.21 15.34
N ARG A 47 -14.52 1.49 15.88
CA ARG A 47 -14.87 2.76 16.52
C ARG A 47 -13.90 3.15 17.64
N ARG A 48 -13.48 2.20 18.47
CA ARG A 48 -12.52 2.47 19.56
C ARG A 48 -11.19 3.05 19.06
N TYR A 49 -10.77 2.68 17.83
CA TYR A 49 -9.55 3.21 17.22
C TYR A 49 -9.78 4.49 16.42
N ILE A 50 -10.95 4.63 15.80
CA ILE A 50 -11.23 5.73 14.88
C ILE A 50 -11.77 6.95 15.62
N GLU A 51 -12.73 6.79 16.55
CA GLU A 51 -13.35 7.91 17.27
C GLU A 51 -12.36 8.83 17.99
N PRO A 52 -11.32 8.33 18.69
CA PRO A 52 -10.32 9.21 19.29
C PRO A 52 -9.51 10.02 18.27
N LEU A 53 -9.46 9.57 17.02
CA LEU A 53 -8.77 10.26 15.91
C LEU A 53 -9.63 11.37 15.28
N LEU A 54 -10.92 11.44 15.62
CA LEU A 54 -11.84 12.46 15.10
C LEU A 54 -11.80 13.77 15.89
N SER A 55 -11.07 13.79 17.00
CA SER A 55 -10.99 14.96 17.89
C SER A 55 -10.45 16.21 17.16
N GLU A 56 -10.99 17.37 17.52
CA GLU A 56 -10.59 18.68 16.99
C GLU A 56 -9.14 19.04 17.37
N ASP A 57 -8.61 18.45 18.45
CA ASP A 57 -7.23 18.66 18.86
C ASP A 57 -6.18 17.93 18.01
N LEU A 58 -6.62 17.27 16.92
CA LEU A 58 -5.77 16.63 15.93
C LEU A 58 -5.92 17.31 14.55
N PRO A 59 -5.63 18.62 14.42
CA PRO A 59 -5.88 19.37 13.18
C PRO A 59 -4.99 18.93 12.02
N ASN A 60 -3.82 18.37 12.29
CA ASN A 60 -2.89 17.91 11.26
C ASN A 60 -3.24 16.52 10.71
N LEU A 61 -4.09 15.76 11.39
CA LEU A 61 -4.55 14.46 10.90
C LEU A 61 -5.66 14.65 9.87
N HIS A 62 -5.33 14.50 8.59
CA HIS A 62 -6.27 14.73 7.50
C HIS A 62 -6.93 13.46 6.99
N SER A 63 -6.28 12.29 7.15
CA SER A 63 -6.81 11.05 6.58
C SER A 63 -6.64 9.83 7.46
N ILE A 64 -7.67 8.97 7.43
CA ILE A 64 -7.68 7.64 8.02
C ILE A 64 -7.82 6.64 6.90
N ARG A 65 -6.97 5.63 6.87
CA ARG A 65 -6.96 4.58 5.85
C ARG A 65 -7.19 3.23 6.50
N ILE A 66 -7.99 2.39 5.88
CA ILE A 66 -8.25 1.01 6.31
C ILE A 66 -7.82 0.07 5.20
N GLY A 67 -6.80 -0.76 5.46
CA GLY A 67 -6.30 -1.75 4.50
C GLY A 67 -7.08 -3.06 4.61
N THR A 68 -7.75 -3.48 3.55
CA THR A 68 -8.58 -4.69 3.59
C THR A 68 -8.65 -5.42 2.25
N LYS A 69 -8.82 -6.74 2.31
CA LYS A 69 -9.23 -7.57 1.18
C LYS A 69 -10.70 -8.03 1.28
N ALA A 70 -11.44 -7.59 2.30
CA ALA A 70 -12.81 -8.06 2.55
C ALA A 70 -13.79 -7.76 1.41
N LEU A 71 -13.57 -6.71 0.62
CA LEU A 71 -14.37 -6.46 -0.59
C LEU A 71 -14.33 -7.63 -1.59
N ALA A 72 -13.21 -8.38 -1.62
CA ALA A 72 -13.02 -9.50 -2.52
C ALA A 72 -13.53 -10.83 -1.94
N TYR A 73 -13.27 -11.11 -0.66
CA TYR A 73 -13.61 -12.43 -0.08
C TYR A 73 -14.84 -12.42 0.82
N TRP A 74 -15.29 -11.27 1.29
CA TRP A 74 -16.43 -11.13 2.20
C TRP A 74 -17.20 -9.81 1.98
N PRO A 75 -17.75 -9.54 0.78
CA PRO A 75 -18.49 -8.30 0.49
C PRO A 75 -19.74 -8.12 1.36
N HIS A 76 -20.33 -9.20 1.88
CA HIS A 76 -21.43 -9.18 2.84
C HIS A 76 -21.15 -8.35 4.09
N ARG A 77 -19.87 -8.24 4.47
CA ARG A 77 -19.41 -7.36 5.56
C ARG A 77 -19.86 -5.90 5.42
N PHE A 78 -20.15 -5.47 4.20
CA PHE A 78 -20.52 -4.08 3.88
C PHE A 78 -21.99 -3.94 3.45
N THR A 79 -22.70 -5.05 3.31
CA THR A 79 -24.04 -5.04 2.70
C THR A 79 -25.14 -5.59 3.59
N GLU A 80 -24.81 -6.35 4.63
CA GLU A 80 -25.78 -7.07 5.43
C GLU A 80 -25.62 -6.81 6.92
N GLY A 81 -26.78 -6.63 7.58
CA GLY A 81 -26.91 -6.53 9.03
C GLY A 81 -26.50 -5.16 9.61
N GLU A 82 -26.85 -4.98 10.88
CA GLU A 82 -26.64 -3.72 11.62
C GLU A 82 -25.17 -3.29 11.70
N ASP A 83 -24.25 -4.24 11.72
CA ASP A 83 -22.80 -3.94 11.79
C ASP A 83 -22.27 -3.33 10.49
N ALA A 84 -22.84 -3.74 9.33
CA ALA A 84 -22.56 -3.11 8.05
C ALA A 84 -23.06 -1.66 8.02
N ASP A 85 -24.29 -1.45 8.47
CA ASP A 85 -24.89 -0.12 8.52
C ASP A 85 -24.14 0.80 9.51
N ASP A 86 -23.69 0.26 10.64
CA ASP A 86 -22.88 0.99 11.59
C ASP A 86 -21.52 1.41 11.01
N PHE A 87 -20.90 0.53 10.22
CA PHE A 87 -19.66 0.88 9.51
C PHE A 87 -19.85 2.03 8.52
N LEU A 88 -20.97 2.04 7.78
CA LEU A 88 -21.28 3.14 6.86
C LEU A 88 -21.57 4.44 7.60
N ARG A 89 -22.23 4.37 8.75
CA ARG A 89 -22.40 5.56 9.64
C ARG A 89 -21.05 6.09 10.11
N LEU A 90 -20.14 5.21 10.54
CA LEU A 90 -18.78 5.59 10.95
C LEU A 90 -18.03 6.32 9.82
N ILE A 91 -18.17 5.89 8.56
CA ILE A 91 -17.61 6.60 7.40
C ILE A 91 -18.17 8.04 7.34
N GLY A 92 -19.49 8.21 7.50
CA GLY A 92 -20.14 9.52 7.53
C GLY A 92 -19.64 10.41 8.67
N GLU A 93 -19.43 9.84 9.85
CA GLU A 93 -18.90 10.55 11.03
C GLU A 93 -17.46 11.03 10.80
N VAL A 94 -16.59 10.22 10.20
CA VAL A 94 -15.23 10.62 9.80
C VAL A 94 -15.28 11.82 8.86
N LYS A 95 -16.17 11.78 7.88
CA LYS A 95 -16.37 12.88 6.92
C LYS A 95 -16.92 14.14 7.60
N ALA A 96 -17.88 13.98 8.50
CA ALA A 96 -18.46 15.09 9.26
C ALA A 96 -17.43 15.78 10.18
N ALA A 97 -16.44 15.01 10.70
CA ALA A 97 -15.29 15.54 11.43
C ALA A 97 -14.23 16.21 10.53
N GLY A 98 -14.53 16.45 9.25
CA GLY A 98 -13.62 17.07 8.30
C GLY A 98 -12.42 16.22 7.88
N LYS A 99 -12.44 14.91 8.16
CA LYS A 99 -11.34 13.99 7.83
C LYS A 99 -11.72 13.11 6.64
N HIS A 100 -10.68 12.65 5.90
CA HIS A 100 -10.86 11.81 4.74
C HIS A 100 -10.68 10.33 5.10
N LEU A 101 -11.68 9.49 4.84
CA LEU A 101 -11.57 8.05 5.00
C LEU A 101 -11.33 7.38 3.66
N ALA A 102 -10.28 6.56 3.57
CA ALA A 102 -9.96 5.79 2.39
C ALA A 102 -9.87 4.29 2.70
N ILE A 103 -10.61 3.49 1.96
CA ILE A 103 -10.47 2.04 1.95
C ILE A 103 -9.33 1.69 0.99
N MET A 104 -8.28 1.07 1.51
CA MET A 104 -7.15 0.55 0.72
C MET A 104 -7.50 -0.88 0.32
N ALA A 105 -8.27 -0.99 -0.76
CA ALA A 105 -8.84 -2.26 -1.20
C ALA A 105 -7.81 -3.13 -1.92
N HIS A 106 -7.69 -4.38 -1.50
CA HIS A 106 -6.87 -5.37 -2.19
C HIS A 106 -7.76 -6.21 -3.11
N SER A 107 -7.59 -6.02 -4.43
CA SER A 107 -8.23 -6.83 -5.47
C SER A 107 -7.17 -7.32 -6.45
N SER A 108 -6.97 -8.63 -6.52
CA SER A 108 -5.94 -9.27 -7.35
C SER A 108 -6.41 -9.58 -8.77
N HIS A 109 -7.73 -9.64 -9.02
CA HIS A 109 -8.31 -9.99 -10.31
C HIS A 109 -9.66 -9.29 -10.49
N SER A 110 -10.04 -8.95 -11.73
CA SER A 110 -11.33 -8.31 -12.05
C SER A 110 -12.53 -9.15 -11.63
N ARG A 111 -12.41 -10.48 -11.64
CA ARG A 111 -13.46 -11.41 -11.19
C ARG A 111 -13.89 -11.22 -9.74
N GLU A 112 -13.01 -10.71 -8.87
CA GLU A 112 -13.36 -10.41 -7.48
C GLU A 112 -14.39 -9.26 -7.38
N LEU A 113 -14.52 -8.45 -8.44
CA LEU A 113 -15.43 -7.30 -8.54
C LEU A 113 -16.60 -7.54 -9.49
N GLU A 114 -16.76 -8.74 -10.03
CA GLU A 114 -17.89 -9.10 -10.91
C GLU A 114 -19.19 -9.41 -10.15
N PRO A 115 -19.18 -10.09 -8.98
CA PRO A 115 -20.40 -10.40 -8.27
C PRO A 115 -21.18 -9.14 -7.88
N ASP A 116 -22.51 -9.16 -8.03
CA ASP A 116 -23.40 -8.05 -7.71
C ASP A 116 -23.23 -7.58 -6.26
N ILE A 117 -23.06 -8.54 -5.34
CA ILE A 117 -22.81 -8.21 -3.92
C ILE A 117 -21.52 -7.43 -3.69
N ALA A 118 -20.46 -7.71 -4.46
CA ALA A 118 -19.20 -6.95 -4.39
C ALA A 118 -19.38 -5.53 -4.94
N GLN A 119 -20.14 -5.40 -6.05
CA GLN A 119 -20.45 -4.09 -6.63
C GLN A 119 -21.37 -3.27 -5.70
N LEU A 120 -22.33 -3.90 -5.05
CA LEU A 120 -23.17 -3.26 -4.03
C LEU A 120 -22.34 -2.78 -2.84
N ALA A 121 -21.39 -3.60 -2.36
CA ALA A 121 -20.48 -3.21 -1.28
C ALA A 121 -19.65 -1.97 -1.64
N VAL A 122 -19.08 -1.95 -2.84
CA VAL A 122 -18.35 -0.78 -3.37
C VAL A 122 -19.25 0.44 -3.40
N LYS A 123 -20.46 0.33 -3.98
CA LYS A 123 -21.41 1.43 -4.06
C LYS A 123 -21.75 2.00 -2.68
N ARG A 124 -22.10 1.15 -1.71
CA ARG A 124 -22.48 1.59 -0.36
C ARG A 124 -21.35 2.35 0.35
N ILE A 125 -20.10 1.88 0.21
CA ILE A 125 -18.92 2.54 0.80
C ILE A 125 -18.71 3.93 0.17
N LEU A 126 -18.82 4.04 -1.16
CA LEU A 126 -18.68 5.31 -1.89
C LEU A 126 -19.81 6.27 -1.54
N ASP A 127 -21.06 5.81 -1.48
CA ASP A 127 -22.23 6.60 -1.11
C ASP A 127 -22.11 7.15 0.32
N ALA A 128 -21.52 6.38 1.25
CA ALA A 128 -21.25 6.83 2.61
C ALA A 128 -20.16 7.93 2.69
N GLY A 129 -19.39 8.12 1.62
CA GLY A 129 -18.41 9.21 1.48
C GLY A 129 -16.95 8.81 1.65
N ALA A 130 -16.63 7.52 1.74
CA ALA A 130 -15.25 7.06 1.65
C ALA A 130 -14.75 7.04 0.20
N VAL A 131 -13.43 7.04 0.02
CA VAL A 131 -12.76 6.76 -1.27
C VAL A 131 -12.18 5.35 -1.22
N ILE A 132 -12.23 4.63 -2.35
CA ILE A 132 -11.63 3.31 -2.47
C ILE A 132 -10.39 3.42 -3.36
N ARG A 133 -9.21 3.16 -2.76
CA ARG A 133 -7.91 3.09 -3.43
C ARG A 133 -7.49 1.64 -3.57
N CYS A 134 -7.26 1.19 -4.81
CA CYS A 134 -7.04 -0.21 -5.11
C CYS A 134 -5.56 -0.55 -5.21
N GLN A 135 -5.17 -1.62 -4.54
CA GLN A 135 -3.81 -2.12 -4.57
C GLN A 135 -3.79 -3.65 -4.61
N ALA A 136 -2.80 -4.22 -5.26
CA ALA A 136 -2.58 -5.66 -5.24
C ALA A 136 -1.13 -6.01 -5.56
N PRO A 137 -0.62 -7.14 -5.07
CA PRO A 137 0.63 -7.71 -5.53
C PRO A 137 0.47 -8.36 -6.90
N LEU A 138 1.54 -8.30 -7.70
CA LEU A 138 1.70 -9.12 -8.89
C LEU A 138 2.08 -10.53 -8.45
N ILE A 139 1.25 -11.52 -8.79
CA ILE A 139 1.35 -12.90 -8.31
C ILE A 139 1.40 -13.84 -9.50
N ARG A 140 2.46 -14.62 -9.59
CA ARG A 140 2.59 -15.66 -10.63
C ARG A 140 1.38 -16.58 -10.63
N LYS A 141 0.90 -16.94 -11.81
CA LYS A 141 -0.28 -17.79 -12.06
C LYS A 141 -1.65 -17.21 -11.67
N VAL A 142 -1.68 -16.04 -11.05
CA VAL A 142 -2.94 -15.36 -10.68
C VAL A 142 -3.17 -14.17 -11.60
N ASN A 143 -2.22 -13.25 -11.65
CA ASN A 143 -2.35 -12.01 -12.39
C ASN A 143 -1.05 -11.55 -13.07
N ASP A 144 -0.13 -12.45 -13.36
CA ASP A 144 1.13 -12.17 -14.08
C ASP A 144 0.93 -11.98 -15.59
N ASN A 145 -0.17 -11.36 -15.97
CA ASN A 145 -0.59 -11.09 -17.33
C ASN A 145 -1.11 -9.65 -17.47
N ALA A 146 -0.65 -8.94 -18.49
CA ALA A 146 -1.01 -7.54 -18.73
C ALA A 146 -2.52 -7.32 -18.94
N ASN A 147 -3.19 -8.24 -19.63
CA ASN A 147 -4.64 -8.13 -19.89
C ASN A 147 -5.44 -8.20 -18.58
N VAL A 148 -5.01 -9.03 -17.61
CA VAL A 148 -5.67 -9.15 -16.32
C VAL A 148 -5.62 -7.80 -15.56
N TRP A 149 -4.46 -7.15 -15.56
CA TRP A 149 -4.31 -5.83 -14.92
C TRP A 149 -5.08 -4.73 -15.63
N ALA A 150 -5.02 -4.69 -16.97
CA ALA A 150 -5.78 -3.72 -17.74
C ALA A 150 -7.30 -3.87 -17.51
N GLN A 151 -7.82 -5.09 -17.48
CA GLN A 151 -9.23 -5.37 -17.15
C GLN A 151 -9.57 -4.99 -15.72
N LEU A 152 -8.69 -5.32 -14.76
CA LEU A 152 -8.88 -4.97 -13.35
C LEU A 152 -8.96 -3.45 -13.17
N TRP A 153 -8.03 -2.67 -13.73
CA TRP A 153 -8.04 -1.21 -13.61
C TRP A 153 -9.27 -0.58 -14.27
N ARG A 154 -9.71 -1.09 -15.45
CA ARG A 154 -10.96 -0.64 -16.07
C ARG A 154 -12.17 -0.92 -15.18
N LYS A 155 -12.26 -2.14 -14.62
CA LYS A 155 -13.38 -2.52 -13.73
C LYS A 155 -13.39 -1.67 -12.45
N GLN A 156 -12.23 -1.41 -11.87
CA GLN A 156 -12.12 -0.52 -10.71
C GLN A 156 -12.65 0.89 -11.02
N VAL A 157 -12.20 1.51 -12.13
CA VAL A 157 -12.66 2.84 -12.53
C VAL A 157 -14.15 2.85 -12.86
N GLN A 158 -14.68 1.84 -13.53
CA GLN A 158 -16.12 1.70 -13.81
C GLN A 158 -16.97 1.69 -12.53
N LEU A 159 -16.44 1.16 -11.44
CA LEU A 159 -17.10 1.11 -10.14
C LEU A 159 -16.82 2.36 -9.27
N GLY A 160 -16.13 3.38 -9.77
CA GLY A 160 -15.77 4.58 -9.01
C GLY A 160 -14.57 4.41 -8.07
N MET A 161 -13.86 3.28 -8.17
CA MET A 161 -12.65 3.00 -7.41
C MET A 161 -11.43 3.59 -8.13
N VAL A 162 -10.35 3.83 -7.41
CA VAL A 162 -9.13 4.44 -7.95
C VAL A 162 -7.98 3.43 -7.96
N PRO A 163 -7.44 3.01 -9.12
CA PRO A 163 -6.21 2.25 -9.20
C PRO A 163 -5.06 3.01 -8.51
N TYR A 164 -4.32 2.35 -7.61
CA TYR A 164 -3.37 3.07 -6.78
C TYR A 164 -1.98 2.46 -6.78
N TYR A 165 -1.85 1.14 -6.51
CA TYR A 165 -0.57 0.44 -6.57
C TYR A 165 -0.67 -0.94 -7.20
N MET A 166 0.31 -1.26 -8.05
CA MET A 166 0.73 -2.61 -8.36
C MET A 166 2.01 -2.89 -7.58
N PHE A 167 1.95 -3.80 -6.62
CA PHE A 167 3.12 -4.20 -5.83
C PHE A 167 3.82 -5.40 -6.45
N VAL A 168 5.13 -5.46 -6.27
CA VAL A 168 5.86 -6.73 -6.35
C VAL A 168 5.47 -7.56 -5.13
N GLU A 169 5.28 -8.86 -5.31
CA GLU A 169 4.94 -9.78 -4.24
C GLU A 169 6.06 -9.81 -3.20
N ARG A 170 5.68 -9.74 -1.92
CA ARG A 170 6.62 -9.75 -0.80
C ARG A 170 7.06 -11.17 -0.46
N ASP A 171 8.15 -11.23 0.29
CA ASP A 171 8.70 -12.45 0.87
C ASP A 171 7.81 -12.99 2.01
N THR A 172 6.60 -13.44 1.63
CA THR A 172 5.62 -14.00 2.56
C THR A 172 5.05 -15.29 2.00
N GLY A 173 4.91 -16.31 2.85
CA GLY A 173 4.35 -17.59 2.46
C GLY A 173 5.21 -18.36 1.44
N ALA A 174 4.59 -18.87 0.38
CA ALA A 174 5.26 -19.66 -0.66
C ALA A 174 5.92 -18.77 -1.74
N LYS A 175 6.86 -17.91 -1.34
CA LYS A 175 7.53 -16.93 -2.21
C LYS A 175 7.97 -17.52 -3.54
N ALA A 176 8.79 -18.59 -3.52
CA ALA A 176 9.34 -19.21 -4.72
C ALA A 176 8.27 -19.73 -5.71
N TYR A 177 7.04 -19.94 -5.24
CA TYR A 177 5.91 -20.33 -6.08
C TYR A 177 5.21 -19.14 -6.73
N PHE A 178 5.09 -18.04 -6.03
CA PHE A 178 4.28 -16.87 -6.43
C PHE A 178 5.11 -15.69 -6.95
N GLU A 179 6.40 -15.66 -6.69
CA GLU A 179 7.26 -14.54 -7.11
C GLU A 179 7.34 -14.39 -8.63
N VAL A 180 7.47 -13.15 -9.06
CA VAL A 180 7.65 -12.77 -10.47
C VAL A 180 8.93 -11.95 -10.60
N PRO A 181 9.83 -12.27 -11.54
CA PRO A 181 11.03 -11.46 -11.79
C PRO A 181 10.68 -9.99 -12.07
N LEU A 182 11.49 -9.06 -11.57
CA LEU A 182 11.28 -7.60 -11.73
C LEU A 182 11.18 -7.19 -13.18
N THR A 183 11.94 -7.84 -14.08
CA THR A 183 11.86 -7.62 -15.53
C THR A 183 10.48 -7.97 -16.07
N ARG A 184 9.90 -9.08 -15.64
CA ARG A 184 8.55 -9.51 -16.01
C ARG A 184 7.50 -8.61 -15.39
N ALA A 185 7.69 -8.22 -14.13
CA ALA A 185 6.79 -7.29 -13.42
C ALA A 185 6.70 -5.95 -14.16
N TYR A 186 7.84 -5.37 -14.54
CA TYR A 186 7.89 -4.14 -15.32
C TYR A 186 7.22 -4.30 -16.71
N LYS A 187 7.49 -5.41 -17.40
CA LYS A 187 6.85 -5.70 -18.69
C LYS A 187 5.32 -5.78 -18.56
N VAL A 188 4.81 -6.56 -17.60
CA VAL A 188 3.36 -6.70 -17.35
C VAL A 188 2.73 -5.34 -17.04
N PHE A 189 3.37 -4.54 -16.17
CA PHE A 189 2.88 -3.21 -15.85
C PHE A 189 2.79 -2.31 -17.09
N THR A 190 3.87 -2.21 -17.86
CA THR A 190 3.95 -1.35 -19.05
C THR A 190 2.95 -1.77 -20.13
N GLU A 191 2.85 -3.08 -20.40
CA GLU A 191 1.90 -3.61 -21.38
C GLU A 191 0.44 -3.37 -20.92
N ALA A 192 0.13 -3.51 -19.64
CA ALA A 192 -1.19 -3.21 -19.10
C ALA A 192 -1.50 -1.71 -19.16
N TYR A 193 -0.53 -0.88 -18.78
CA TYR A 193 -0.64 0.58 -18.79
C TYR A 193 -0.89 1.14 -20.20
N ASN A 194 -0.30 0.54 -21.22
CA ASN A 194 -0.50 0.90 -22.64
C ASN A 194 -1.89 0.52 -23.15
N GLN A 195 -2.58 -0.43 -22.50
CA GLN A 195 -3.94 -0.84 -22.89
C GLN A 195 -5.05 0.02 -22.29
N VAL A 196 -4.72 0.93 -21.38
CA VAL A 196 -5.69 1.74 -20.65
C VAL A 196 -5.43 3.23 -20.84
N SER A 197 -6.39 4.07 -20.44
CA SER A 197 -6.29 5.53 -20.57
C SER A 197 -6.89 6.23 -19.36
N GLY A 198 -6.71 7.55 -19.27
CA GLY A 198 -7.35 8.41 -18.29
C GLY A 198 -7.14 7.94 -16.85
N LEU A 199 -8.22 7.82 -16.10
CA LEU A 199 -8.19 7.48 -14.68
C LEU A 199 -7.62 6.09 -14.37
N CYS A 200 -7.63 5.16 -15.32
CA CYS A 200 -6.97 3.86 -15.13
C CYS A 200 -5.44 4.00 -14.98
N ARG A 201 -4.84 5.08 -15.49
CA ARG A 201 -3.41 5.39 -15.41
C ARG A 201 -2.97 6.09 -14.11
N THR A 202 -3.80 6.16 -13.10
CA THR A 202 -3.43 6.68 -11.79
C THR A 202 -2.62 5.69 -10.95
N VAL A 203 -2.57 4.44 -11.37
CA VAL A 203 -1.80 3.37 -10.71
C VAL A 203 -0.30 3.63 -10.79
N ARG A 204 0.41 3.32 -9.72
CA ARG A 204 1.87 3.33 -9.62
C ARG A 204 2.39 1.91 -9.47
N GLY A 205 3.46 1.58 -10.18
CA GLY A 205 4.07 0.25 -10.09
C GLY A 205 4.99 -0.08 -11.25
N PRO A 206 5.57 -1.28 -11.21
CA PRO A 206 5.57 -2.18 -10.05
C PRO A 206 6.44 -1.63 -8.93
N SER A 207 6.01 -1.76 -7.68
CA SER A 207 6.73 -1.21 -6.55
C SER A 207 6.98 -2.23 -5.43
N MET A 208 8.14 -2.14 -4.79
CA MET A 208 8.56 -2.95 -3.66
C MET A 208 8.41 -2.15 -2.36
N SER A 209 7.77 -2.73 -1.34
CA SER A 209 7.80 -2.18 0.02
C SER A 209 8.98 -2.80 0.78
N ALA A 210 10.19 -2.32 0.48
CA ALA A 210 11.45 -2.80 1.01
C ALA A 210 11.83 -2.13 2.34
N SER A 211 12.90 -2.61 2.98
CA SER A 211 13.37 -2.10 4.26
C SER A 211 13.71 -0.60 4.22
N PRO A 212 14.43 -0.06 3.22
CA PRO A 212 14.74 1.37 3.17
C PRO A 212 13.54 2.25 2.77
N GLY A 213 12.47 1.64 2.22
CA GLY A 213 11.28 2.39 1.78
C GLY A 213 10.53 1.73 0.65
N LYS A 214 9.65 2.50 0.01
CA LYS A 214 8.91 2.03 -1.15
C LYS A 214 9.64 2.39 -2.43
N VAL A 215 10.11 1.38 -3.15
CA VAL A 215 10.92 1.51 -4.38
C VAL A 215 10.09 1.13 -5.61
N LEU A 216 10.02 2.02 -6.58
CA LEU A 216 9.41 1.79 -7.90
C LEU A 216 10.46 1.25 -8.86
N VAL A 217 10.10 0.24 -9.65
CA VAL A 217 10.83 -0.12 -10.86
C VAL A 217 10.35 0.82 -11.98
N ASP A 218 11.09 1.89 -12.22
CA ASP A 218 10.72 2.96 -13.15
C ASP A 218 11.07 2.62 -14.60
N GLY A 219 12.07 1.74 -14.81
CA GLY A 219 12.48 1.32 -16.12
C GLY A 219 13.47 0.18 -16.15
N VAL A 220 13.60 -0.40 -17.36
CA VAL A 220 14.74 -1.24 -17.78
C VAL A 220 15.30 -0.57 -19.02
N THR A 221 16.56 -0.14 -18.97
CA THR A 221 17.18 0.65 -20.03
C THR A 221 18.67 0.35 -20.14
N GLU A 222 19.33 0.97 -21.11
CA GLU A 222 20.77 0.94 -21.28
C GLU A 222 21.34 2.33 -21.05
N VAL A 223 22.35 2.43 -20.19
CA VAL A 223 23.05 3.67 -19.88
C VAL A 223 24.55 3.42 -19.96
N GLY A 224 25.25 4.16 -20.81
CA GLY A 224 26.70 4.01 -21.01
C GLY A 224 27.14 2.63 -21.46
N GLY A 225 26.29 1.89 -22.18
CA GLY A 225 26.55 0.52 -22.64
C GLY A 225 26.26 -0.57 -21.59
N GLU A 226 25.82 -0.18 -20.39
CA GLU A 226 25.37 -1.13 -19.34
C GLU A 226 23.85 -1.20 -19.27
N LYS A 227 23.30 -2.41 -19.32
CA LYS A 227 21.87 -2.64 -19.11
C LYS A 227 21.55 -2.59 -17.62
N VAL A 228 20.56 -1.80 -17.25
CA VAL A 228 20.24 -1.50 -15.86
C VAL A 228 18.74 -1.47 -15.58
N PHE A 229 18.38 -1.65 -14.31
CA PHE A 229 17.11 -1.19 -13.78
C PHE A 229 17.26 0.28 -13.36
N ALA A 230 16.33 1.14 -13.79
CA ALA A 230 16.12 2.46 -13.24
C ALA A 230 15.10 2.33 -12.11
N LEU A 231 15.48 2.72 -10.93
CA LEU A 231 14.72 2.59 -9.69
C LEU A 231 14.51 3.97 -9.06
N LYS A 232 13.42 4.14 -8.31
CA LYS A 232 13.10 5.41 -7.67
C LYS A 232 12.39 5.20 -6.33
N PHE A 233 12.77 5.94 -5.31
CA PHE A 233 12.01 5.95 -4.07
C PHE A 233 10.70 6.72 -4.21
N LEU A 234 9.58 6.07 -3.94
CA LEU A 234 8.27 6.71 -3.75
C LEU A 234 8.08 7.18 -2.31
N GLN A 235 8.69 6.47 -1.37
CA GLN A 235 8.76 6.77 0.05
C GLN A 235 10.10 6.24 0.56
N GLY A 236 10.77 6.99 1.40
CA GLY A 236 12.05 6.60 2.01
C GLY A 236 12.01 6.80 3.52
N ARG A 237 12.85 6.06 4.26
CA ARG A 237 13.07 6.33 5.69
C ARG A 237 13.70 7.71 5.89
N ASP A 238 14.56 8.12 4.98
CA ASP A 238 15.04 9.49 4.87
C ASP A 238 14.20 10.22 3.80
N PRO A 239 13.54 11.34 4.14
CA PRO A 239 12.76 12.13 3.20
C PRO A 239 13.56 12.62 1.97
N SER A 240 14.87 12.81 2.10
CA SER A 240 15.75 13.24 1.00
C SER A 240 15.88 12.20 -0.12
N TRP A 241 15.50 10.95 0.13
CA TRP A 241 15.53 9.88 -0.88
C TRP A 241 14.31 9.90 -1.81
N VAL A 242 13.23 10.55 -1.41
CA VAL A 242 11.99 10.56 -2.19
C VAL A 242 12.23 11.18 -3.57
N ASN A 243 11.77 10.48 -4.61
CA ASN A 243 11.99 10.79 -6.02
C ASN A 243 13.45 10.70 -6.51
N LYS A 244 14.40 10.34 -5.66
CA LYS A 244 15.78 10.12 -6.09
C LYS A 244 15.84 8.85 -6.95
N LEU A 245 16.35 9.00 -8.18
CA LEU A 245 16.65 7.91 -9.09
C LEU A 245 17.96 7.24 -8.69
N PHE A 246 18.00 5.92 -8.83
CA PHE A 246 19.22 5.12 -8.72
C PHE A 246 19.18 3.93 -9.66
N PHE A 247 20.32 3.31 -9.91
CA PHE A 247 20.44 2.27 -10.91
C PHE A 247 21.01 0.99 -10.30
N ALA A 248 20.40 -0.12 -10.68
CA ALA A 248 20.91 -1.44 -10.33
C ALA A 248 21.29 -2.22 -11.60
N LYS A 249 22.30 -3.08 -11.49
CA LYS A 249 22.67 -4.00 -12.58
C LYS A 249 21.47 -4.82 -12.99
N TYR A 250 21.34 -5.01 -14.29
CA TYR A 250 20.28 -5.84 -14.82
C TYR A 250 20.49 -7.30 -14.43
N ASP A 251 19.54 -7.86 -13.69
CA ASP A 251 19.45 -9.29 -13.40
C ASP A 251 18.06 -9.80 -13.81
N PRO A 252 17.95 -10.65 -14.84
CA PRO A 252 16.66 -11.16 -15.30
C PRO A 252 15.95 -12.06 -14.28
N LYS A 253 16.66 -12.53 -13.25
CA LYS A 253 16.12 -13.42 -12.20
C LYS A 253 15.76 -12.68 -10.92
N ALA A 254 16.23 -11.45 -10.72
CA ALA A 254 15.95 -10.70 -9.51
C ALA A 254 14.45 -10.51 -9.30
N THR A 255 13.98 -10.82 -8.10
CA THR A 255 12.55 -10.73 -7.71
C THR A 255 12.30 -9.65 -6.67
N TRP A 256 13.37 -9.12 -6.03
CA TRP A 256 13.29 -8.14 -4.96
C TRP A 256 14.53 -7.26 -4.89
N LEU A 257 14.43 -6.12 -4.17
CA LEU A 257 15.51 -5.14 -4.03
C LEU A 257 16.81 -5.73 -3.46
N ASP A 258 16.69 -6.60 -2.45
CA ASP A 258 17.85 -7.17 -1.74
C ASP A 258 18.70 -8.10 -2.64
N GLY A 259 18.13 -8.57 -3.76
CA GLY A 259 18.85 -9.36 -4.76
C GLY A 259 19.58 -8.52 -5.81
N LEU A 260 19.38 -7.20 -5.80
CA LEU A 260 19.99 -6.31 -6.79
C LEU A 260 21.36 -5.81 -6.32
N LYS A 261 22.22 -5.49 -7.28
CA LYS A 261 23.53 -4.88 -7.06
C LYS A 261 23.57 -3.50 -7.72
N PRO A 262 24.31 -2.52 -7.16
CA PRO A 262 24.51 -1.22 -7.78
C PRO A 262 25.09 -1.35 -9.20
N ALA A 263 24.69 -0.45 -10.10
CA ALA A 263 25.27 -0.33 -11.45
C ALA A 263 26.54 0.52 -11.45
N PHE A 264 27.20 0.57 -12.60
CA PHE A 264 28.33 1.49 -12.90
C PHE A 264 29.55 1.34 -11.99
N GLY A 265 29.78 0.11 -11.48
CA GLY A 265 30.96 -0.15 -10.64
C GLY A 265 30.82 0.27 -9.17
N GLU A 266 29.69 0.83 -8.77
CA GLU A 266 29.44 1.18 -7.37
C GLU A 266 29.40 -0.08 -6.50
N GLU A 267 29.94 0.00 -5.28
CA GLU A 267 29.93 -1.11 -4.32
C GLU A 267 28.63 -1.17 -3.50
N HIS A 268 28.05 -0.02 -3.20
CA HIS A 268 26.87 0.14 -2.36
C HIS A 268 25.86 1.08 -2.98
N PHE A 269 24.58 0.86 -2.72
CA PHE A 269 23.57 1.86 -2.99
C PHE A 269 23.70 3.04 -2.01
N PHE A 270 23.37 4.25 -2.43
CA PHE A 270 23.49 5.45 -1.62
C PHE A 270 22.74 5.40 -0.27
N PHE A 271 21.71 4.55 -0.17
CA PHE A 271 20.90 4.37 1.05
C PHE A 271 21.45 3.30 2.01
N GLU A 272 22.49 2.56 1.60
CA GLU A 272 23.19 1.55 2.41
C GLU A 272 24.36 2.15 3.19
N GLN A 273 24.81 3.34 2.80
CA GLN A 273 25.87 4.05 3.51
C GLN A 273 25.35 4.58 4.85
N PRO A 274 26.10 4.48 5.94
CA PRO A 274 25.75 5.11 7.20
C PRO A 274 25.55 6.61 6.96
N THR A 275 24.37 7.14 7.16
CA THR A 275 24.14 8.58 7.19
C THR A 275 24.92 9.15 8.37
N GLU A 276 25.74 10.18 8.17
CA GLU A 276 26.50 10.86 9.23
C GLU A 276 25.63 11.33 10.42
N LYS A 277 24.31 11.35 10.26
CA LYS A 277 23.31 11.68 11.28
C LYS A 277 22.98 10.56 12.28
N ASN A 278 23.46 9.35 12.07
CA ASN A 278 23.21 8.19 12.93
C ASN A 278 24.45 7.73 13.72
N GLN A 279 25.47 8.57 13.85
CA GLN A 279 26.47 8.33 14.88
C GLN A 279 25.84 8.70 16.24
N PRO A 280 25.78 7.78 17.22
CA PRO A 280 25.44 8.17 18.57
C PRO A 280 26.45 9.22 19.01
N GLU A 281 25.99 10.39 19.46
CA GLU A 281 26.85 11.38 20.10
C GLU A 281 27.73 10.66 21.10
N SER A 282 29.04 10.67 20.86
CA SER A 282 30.02 10.14 21.79
C SER A 282 29.83 10.89 23.10
N ALA A 283 29.40 10.17 24.14
CA ALA A 283 29.30 10.71 25.48
C ALA A 283 30.65 11.40 25.86
N PRO A 284 30.64 12.59 26.47
CA PRO A 284 31.85 13.24 26.89
C PRO A 284 32.58 12.32 27.87
N LYS A 285 33.85 12.06 27.60
CA LYS A 285 34.73 11.34 28.53
C LYS A 285 34.90 12.17 29.81
N PRO A 286 35.02 11.50 30.96
CA PRO A 286 35.07 12.10 32.26
C PRO A 286 36.27 12.99 32.50
#